data_27860df6502d99e193aa81095415561e
#
_entry.id   27860df6502d99e193aa81095415561e
#
_cell.length_a   1.000
_cell.length_b   1.000
_cell.length_c   1.000
_cell.angle_alpha   90.00
_cell.angle_beta   90.00
_cell.angle_gamma   90.00
#
_symmetry.space_group_name_H-M   'P 1'
#
loop_
_entity.id
_entity.type
_entity.pdbx_description
1 polymer ?
#
loop_
_entity_poly.entity_id
_entity_poly.type
_entity_poly.pdbx_seq_one_letter_code
_entity_poly.pdbx_strand_id
1 'polypeptide(L)'
;MSDRELILLAVPPSHIDHAWRDGADALAEACDTSGGEVTGDQLKMLLSRGERTLLQMRNDGQTVGWCVIRIDALPNFRVLHVCELVAHGAHFERFFTALRSVAEQAGCLRIRCSAKPAQARLYRTKCGFRPVYETLEVTL
;
A
#
# COMPACT_ATOMS: atom_id res chain seq x y z
N MET A 1 24.86 15.14 -4.13
CA MET A 1 24.02 15.24 -4.20
C MET A 1 23.10 14.83 -3.38
N SER A 2 22.31 15.20 -3.26
CA SER A 2 21.54 14.95 -2.23
C SER A 2 20.83 13.74 -2.34
N ASP A 3 20.75 13.07 -1.32
CA ASP A 3 20.01 11.96 -1.16
C ASP A 3 18.59 12.33 -1.08
N ARG A 4 17.94 12.28 -2.16
CA ARG A 4 16.52 12.53 -2.21
C ARG A 4 15.83 11.29 -1.75
N GLU A 5 15.52 11.25 -0.50
CA GLU A 5 14.81 10.13 0.06
C GLU A 5 13.37 10.16 -0.35
N LEU A 6 12.85 8.97 -0.64
CA LEU A 6 11.42 8.79 -0.79
C LEU A 6 10.84 8.64 0.59
N ILE A 7 9.84 9.45 0.92
CA ILE A 7 9.23 9.50 2.24
C ILE A 7 7.80 9.02 2.16
N LEU A 8 7.40 8.19 3.13
CA LEU A 8 6.01 7.77 3.28
C LEU A 8 5.42 8.49 4.49
N LEU A 9 4.35 9.26 4.26
CA LEU A 9 3.66 10.01 5.29
C LEU A 9 2.28 9.44 5.50
N ALA A 10 1.96 9.10 6.74
CA ALA A 10 0.61 8.64 7.08
C ALA A 10 -0.36 9.81 7.03
N VAL A 11 -1.47 9.64 6.32
CA VAL A 11 -2.52 10.64 6.24
C VAL A 11 -3.55 10.33 7.34
N PRO A 12 -3.80 11.27 8.26
CA PRO A 12 -4.79 11.05 9.31
C PRO A 12 -6.19 10.79 8.73
N PRO A 13 -7.01 9.97 9.39
CA PRO A 13 -8.39 9.72 8.92
C PRO A 13 -9.19 11.00 8.66
N SER A 14 -8.96 12.04 9.44
CA SER A 14 -9.67 13.32 9.29
C SER A 14 -9.26 14.09 8.03
N HIS A 15 -8.17 13.72 7.36
CA HIS A 15 -7.67 14.40 6.17
C HIS A 15 -7.88 13.61 4.88
N ILE A 16 -8.64 12.55 4.91
CA ILE A 16 -8.85 11.68 3.74
C ILE A 16 -9.54 12.43 2.59
N ASP A 17 -10.55 13.25 2.89
CA ASP A 17 -11.21 14.05 1.86
C ASP A 17 -10.21 14.95 1.14
N HIS A 18 -9.32 15.58 1.87
CA HIS A 18 -8.30 16.44 1.31
C HIS A 18 -7.34 15.63 0.42
N ALA A 19 -6.88 14.48 0.90
CA ALA A 19 -5.99 13.61 0.14
C ALA A 19 -6.65 13.15 -1.16
N TRP A 20 -7.95 12.83 -1.11
CA TRP A 20 -8.70 12.40 -2.28
C TRP A 20 -8.72 13.48 -3.37
N ARG A 21 -8.90 14.73 -2.96
CA ARG A 21 -8.82 15.86 -3.88
C ARG A 21 -7.40 16.12 -4.38
N ASP A 22 -6.41 15.71 -3.61
CA ASP A 22 -4.99 15.96 -3.89
C ASP A 22 -4.33 14.84 -4.71
N GLY A 23 -5.11 13.93 -5.24
CA GLY A 23 -4.63 12.88 -6.14
C GLY A 23 -4.80 11.44 -5.65
N ALA A 24 -5.15 11.24 -4.38
CA ALA A 24 -5.32 9.89 -3.85
C ALA A 24 -6.51 9.16 -4.48
N ASP A 25 -7.41 9.89 -5.16
CA ASP A 25 -8.53 9.29 -5.89
C ASP A 25 -8.05 8.35 -7.01
N ALA A 26 -6.80 8.45 -7.44
CA ALA A 26 -6.20 7.50 -8.38
C ALA A 26 -6.24 6.06 -7.84
N LEU A 27 -6.31 5.89 -6.52
CA LEU A 27 -6.44 4.57 -5.91
C LEU A 27 -7.75 3.86 -6.29
N ALA A 28 -8.76 4.62 -6.74
CA ALA A 28 -10.02 4.02 -7.19
C ALA A 28 -9.79 3.07 -8.37
N GLU A 29 -8.86 3.41 -9.27
CA GLU A 29 -8.53 2.54 -10.39
C GLU A 29 -7.87 1.23 -9.91
N ALA A 30 -7.05 1.31 -8.88
CA ALA A 30 -6.46 0.11 -8.29
C ALA A 30 -7.54 -0.79 -7.69
N CYS A 31 -8.61 -0.21 -7.15
CA CYS A 31 -9.72 -0.98 -6.62
C CYS A 31 -10.49 -1.73 -7.72
N ASP A 32 -10.50 -1.20 -8.94
CA ASP A 32 -11.19 -1.85 -10.06
C ASP A 32 -10.59 -3.21 -10.40
N THR A 33 -9.35 -3.47 -9.98
CA THR A 33 -8.69 -4.75 -10.23
C THR A 33 -8.76 -5.68 -9.02
N SER A 34 -9.55 -5.34 -8.01
CA SER A 34 -9.64 -6.11 -6.77
C SER A 34 -10.54 -7.34 -6.86
N GLY A 35 -11.17 -7.58 -8.00
CA GLY A 35 -12.14 -8.67 -8.14
C GLY A 35 -13.46 -8.37 -7.44
N GLY A 36 -13.78 -7.10 -7.25
CA GLY A 36 -15.02 -6.69 -6.62
C GLY A 36 -14.94 -6.58 -5.09
N GLU A 37 -13.77 -6.76 -4.53
CA GLU A 37 -13.61 -6.72 -3.06
C GLU A 37 -13.89 -5.34 -2.47
N VAL A 38 -13.48 -4.30 -3.18
CA VAL A 38 -13.63 -2.93 -2.69
C VAL A 38 -13.75 -1.96 -3.87
N THR A 39 -14.65 -0.98 -3.73
CA THR A 39 -14.75 0.13 -4.67
C THR A 39 -13.95 1.32 -4.14
N GLY A 40 -13.73 2.33 -5.00
CA GLY A 40 -13.02 3.54 -4.58
C GLY A 40 -13.74 4.26 -3.43
N ASP A 41 -15.06 4.35 -3.48
CA ASP A 41 -15.84 5.00 -2.42
C ASP A 41 -15.78 4.22 -1.12
N GLN A 42 -15.82 2.90 -1.20
CA GLN A 42 -15.69 2.04 -0.02
C GLN A 42 -14.30 2.16 0.58
N LEU A 43 -13.26 2.22 -0.25
CA LEU A 43 -11.90 2.41 0.24
C LEU A 43 -11.79 3.74 0.99
N LYS A 44 -12.32 4.82 0.41
CA LYS A 44 -12.32 6.12 1.05
C LYS A 44 -12.97 6.06 2.44
N MET A 45 -14.07 5.32 2.54
CA MET A 45 -14.77 5.14 3.82
C MET A 45 -13.93 4.37 4.84
N LEU A 46 -13.28 3.29 4.41
CA LEU A 46 -12.40 2.52 5.29
C LEU A 46 -11.25 3.37 5.83
N LEU A 47 -10.67 4.20 4.98
CA LEU A 47 -9.60 5.11 5.37
C LEU A 47 -10.11 6.18 6.34
N SER A 48 -11.30 6.73 6.10
CA SER A 48 -11.89 7.76 6.95
C SER A 48 -12.23 7.23 8.34
N ARG A 49 -12.48 5.93 8.44
CA ARG A 49 -12.76 5.26 9.72
C ARG A 49 -11.50 4.78 10.43
N GLY A 50 -10.34 4.88 9.79
CA GLY A 50 -9.10 4.39 10.37
C GLY A 50 -8.95 2.87 10.31
N GLU A 51 -9.78 2.17 9.52
CA GLU A 51 -9.68 0.71 9.38
C GLU A 51 -8.54 0.31 8.48
N ARG A 52 -8.10 1.20 7.61
CA ARG A 52 -6.87 1.10 6.83
C ARG A 52 -6.15 2.42 6.91
N THR A 53 -4.87 2.42 6.59
CA THR A 53 -4.03 3.61 6.64
C THR A 53 -3.60 4.02 5.24
N LEU A 54 -3.76 5.30 4.92
CA LEU A 54 -3.27 5.86 3.67
C LEU A 54 -1.87 6.43 3.89
N LEU A 55 -0.95 6.03 3.03
CA LEU A 55 0.40 6.58 3.00
C LEU A 55 0.57 7.42 1.74
N GLN A 56 1.00 8.66 1.91
CA GLN A 56 1.38 9.53 0.80
C GLN A 56 2.85 9.32 0.51
N MET A 57 3.17 9.05 -0.74
CA MET A 57 4.53 8.82 -1.18
C MET A 57 5.09 10.12 -1.75
N ARG A 58 6.11 10.68 -1.11
CA ARG A 58 6.70 11.93 -1.53
C ARG A 58 8.17 11.75 -1.89
N ASN A 59 8.57 12.39 -2.96
CA ASN A 59 9.94 12.41 -3.40
C ASN A 59 10.31 13.85 -3.74
N ASP A 60 11.28 14.41 -3.02
CA ASP A 60 11.74 15.76 -3.26
C ASP A 60 10.59 16.78 -3.16
N GLY A 61 9.73 16.60 -2.16
CA GLY A 61 8.61 17.51 -1.91
C GLY A 61 7.39 17.31 -2.80
N GLN A 62 7.46 16.37 -3.74
CA GLN A 62 6.34 16.11 -4.65
C GLN A 62 5.72 14.77 -4.37
N THR A 63 4.39 14.68 -4.49
CA THR A 63 3.69 13.43 -4.35
C THR A 63 3.91 12.57 -5.59
N VAL A 64 4.46 11.37 -5.41
CA VAL A 64 4.75 10.45 -6.52
C VAL A 64 3.93 9.17 -6.44
N GLY A 65 3.08 9.04 -5.44
CA GLY A 65 2.21 7.89 -5.32
C GLY A 65 1.45 7.83 -4.02
N TRP A 66 0.63 6.80 -3.89
CA TRP A 66 -0.22 6.56 -2.74
C TRP A 66 -0.26 5.06 -2.46
N CYS A 67 -0.30 4.70 -1.20
CA CYS A 67 -0.34 3.32 -0.78
C CYS A 67 -1.32 3.15 0.36
N VAL A 68 -2.11 2.09 0.31
CA VAL A 68 -3.01 1.74 1.40
C VAL A 68 -2.49 0.49 2.07
N ILE A 69 -2.36 0.55 3.38
CA ILE A 69 -1.87 -0.58 4.17
C ILE A 69 -2.86 -0.89 5.29
N ARG A 70 -2.76 -2.11 5.80
CA ARG A 70 -3.39 -2.48 7.06
C ARG A 70 -2.37 -3.29 7.86
N ILE A 71 -2.52 -3.27 9.18
CA ILE A 71 -1.68 -4.08 10.07
C ILE A 71 -2.51 -5.25 10.58
N ASP A 72 -2.05 -6.46 10.28
CA ASP A 72 -2.70 -7.68 10.74
C ASP A 72 -1.93 -8.24 11.93
N ALA A 73 -2.58 -8.34 13.07
CA ALA A 73 -1.98 -8.93 14.26
C ALA A 73 -2.30 -10.42 14.29
N LEU A 74 -1.37 -11.22 13.80
CA LEU A 74 -1.51 -12.68 13.82
C LEU A 74 -0.99 -13.21 15.15
N PRO A 75 -1.33 -14.47 15.53
CA PRO A 75 -0.89 -15.00 16.83
C PRO A 75 0.62 -14.94 17.05
N ASN A 76 1.41 -15.19 16.03
CA ASN A 76 2.86 -15.29 16.19
C ASN A 76 3.64 -14.06 15.74
N PHE A 77 3.05 -13.19 14.92
CA PHE A 77 3.71 -11.98 14.46
C PHE A 77 2.71 -11.03 13.81
N ARG A 78 3.13 -9.78 13.68
CA ARG A 78 2.35 -8.75 12.99
C ARG A 78 2.81 -8.65 11.55
N VAL A 79 1.85 -8.38 10.67
CA VAL A 79 2.10 -8.25 9.23
C VAL A 79 1.63 -6.88 8.76
N LEU A 80 2.47 -6.18 8.01
CA LEU A 80 2.02 -5.02 7.24
C LEU A 80 1.55 -5.56 5.89
N HIS A 81 0.27 -5.39 5.60
CA HIS A 81 -0.30 -5.84 4.33
C HIS A 81 -0.50 -4.65 3.40
N VAL A 82 0.09 -4.71 2.20
CA VAL A 82 -0.12 -3.68 1.17
C VAL A 82 -1.42 -4.02 0.45
N CYS A 83 -2.41 -3.14 0.57
CA CYS A 83 -3.74 -3.37 0.01
C CYS A 83 -3.86 -2.81 -1.40
N GLU A 84 -3.59 -1.52 -1.58
CA GLU A 84 -3.59 -0.85 -2.88
C GLU A 84 -2.34 0.00 -3.01
N LEU A 85 -1.86 0.14 -4.25
CA LEU A 85 -0.66 0.92 -4.52
C LEU A 85 -0.79 1.59 -5.89
N VAL A 86 -0.56 2.89 -5.92
CA VAL A 86 -0.41 3.65 -7.16
C VAL A 86 0.88 4.44 -7.04
N ALA A 87 1.84 4.16 -7.90
CA ALA A 87 3.12 4.87 -7.89
C ALA A 87 3.53 5.21 -9.32
N HIS A 88 4.20 6.34 -9.47
CA HIS A 88 4.66 6.80 -10.77
C HIS A 88 6.14 6.52 -10.95
N GLY A 89 6.51 6.05 -12.16
CA GLY A 89 7.91 5.91 -12.54
C GLY A 89 8.68 4.83 -11.81
N ALA A 90 9.96 5.07 -11.62
CA ALA A 90 10.91 4.08 -11.15
C ALA A 90 11.12 4.14 -9.64
N HIS A 91 10.04 4.29 -8.88
CA HIS A 91 10.16 4.45 -7.43
C HIS A 91 9.87 3.17 -6.63
N PHE A 92 9.67 2.04 -7.31
CA PHE A 92 9.18 0.82 -6.65
C PHE A 92 10.13 0.30 -5.58
N GLU A 93 11.43 0.20 -5.90
CA GLU A 93 12.41 -0.31 -4.93
C GLU A 93 12.60 0.67 -3.77
N ARG A 94 12.62 1.95 -4.05
CA ARG A 94 12.74 3.00 -3.04
C ARG A 94 11.50 3.02 -2.14
N PHE A 95 10.33 2.81 -2.73
CA PHE A 95 9.08 2.67 -1.98
C PHE A 95 9.19 1.51 -0.99
N PHE A 96 9.67 0.36 -1.46
CA PHE A 96 9.79 -0.81 -0.60
C PHE A 96 10.75 -0.55 0.57
N THR A 97 11.87 0.12 0.32
CA THR A 97 12.82 0.49 1.37
C THR A 97 12.16 1.36 2.44
N ALA A 98 11.38 2.36 2.01
CA ALA A 98 10.66 3.24 2.93
C ALA A 98 9.57 2.46 3.68
N LEU A 99 8.89 1.54 3.01
CA LEU A 99 7.84 0.73 3.62
C LEU A 99 8.39 -0.20 4.70
N ARG A 100 9.61 -0.70 4.53
CA ARG A 100 10.26 -1.51 5.56
C ARG A 100 10.40 -0.74 6.86
N SER A 101 10.77 0.52 6.80
CA SER A 101 10.86 1.37 7.99
C SER A 101 9.51 1.53 8.67
N VAL A 102 8.45 1.74 7.88
CA VAL A 102 7.09 1.83 8.43
C VAL A 102 6.71 0.54 9.15
N ALA A 103 6.98 -0.60 8.52
CA ALA A 103 6.67 -1.91 9.09
C ALA A 103 7.44 -2.16 10.40
N GLU A 104 8.72 -1.85 10.40
CA GLU A 104 9.57 -2.03 11.59
C GLU A 104 9.08 -1.16 12.75
N GLN A 105 8.75 0.10 12.47
CA GLN A 105 8.22 1.01 13.50
C GLN A 105 6.88 0.55 14.05
N ALA A 106 6.09 -0.15 13.25
CA ALA A 106 4.80 -0.70 13.68
C ALA A 106 4.95 -2.07 14.36
N GLY A 107 6.16 -2.56 14.53
CA GLY A 107 6.40 -3.86 15.16
C GLY A 107 6.08 -5.05 14.28
N CYS A 108 6.05 -4.85 12.96
CA CYS A 108 5.76 -5.94 12.02
C CYS A 108 7.03 -6.72 11.68
N LEU A 109 6.90 -8.04 11.57
CA LEU A 109 8.00 -8.91 11.15
C LEU A 109 7.89 -9.33 9.69
N ARG A 110 6.76 -9.04 9.04
CA ARG A 110 6.49 -9.43 7.66
C ARG A 110 5.81 -8.31 6.93
N ILE A 111 6.06 -8.21 5.63
CA ILE A 111 5.29 -7.39 4.70
C ILE A 111 4.69 -8.36 3.70
N ARG A 112 3.38 -8.28 3.47
CA ARG A 112 2.67 -9.13 2.53
C ARG A 112 1.88 -8.29 1.55
N CYS A 113 1.56 -8.86 0.41
CA CYS A 113 0.65 -8.27 -0.55
C CYS A 113 -0.10 -9.39 -1.27
N SER A 114 -1.29 -9.06 -1.77
CA SER A 114 -1.99 -9.90 -2.72
C SER A 114 -1.82 -9.24 -4.07
N ALA A 115 -1.25 -9.94 -5.03
CA ALA A 115 -0.85 -9.34 -6.29
C ALA A 115 -1.21 -10.23 -7.47
N LYS A 116 -1.54 -9.60 -8.60
CA LYS A 116 -1.73 -10.31 -9.85
C LYS A 116 -0.36 -10.78 -10.37
N PRO A 117 -0.32 -11.76 -11.27
CA PRO A 117 0.96 -12.39 -11.68
C PRO A 117 2.06 -11.42 -12.07
N ALA A 118 1.73 -10.36 -12.82
CA ALA A 118 2.76 -9.41 -13.27
C ALA A 118 3.32 -8.61 -12.09
N GLN A 119 2.47 -8.20 -11.17
CA GLN A 119 2.89 -7.48 -9.97
C GLN A 119 3.67 -8.40 -9.02
N ALA A 120 3.19 -9.64 -8.87
CA ALA A 120 3.87 -10.62 -8.03
C ALA A 120 5.30 -10.87 -8.50
N ARG A 121 5.50 -10.93 -9.82
CA ARG A 121 6.84 -11.09 -10.39
C ARG A 121 7.75 -9.93 -9.99
N LEU A 122 7.22 -8.71 -10.04
CA LEU A 122 7.97 -7.52 -9.68
C LEU A 122 8.39 -7.55 -8.20
N TYR A 123 7.45 -7.91 -7.31
CA TYR A 123 7.76 -8.04 -5.88
C TYR A 123 8.84 -9.11 -5.64
N ARG A 124 8.76 -10.24 -6.35
CA ARG A 124 9.74 -11.31 -6.17
C ARG A 124 11.12 -10.92 -6.68
N THR A 125 11.19 -10.33 -7.88
CA THR A 125 12.48 -10.06 -8.51
C THR A 125 13.16 -8.80 -7.97
N LYS A 126 12.38 -7.79 -7.55
CA LYS A 126 12.94 -6.51 -7.12
C LYS A 126 13.03 -6.39 -5.60
N CYS A 127 12.20 -7.07 -4.85
CA CYS A 127 12.08 -6.86 -3.41
C CYS A 127 12.27 -8.11 -2.56
N GLY A 128 12.55 -9.25 -3.18
CA GLY A 128 12.81 -10.49 -2.45
C GLY A 128 11.59 -11.15 -1.82
N PHE A 129 10.39 -10.82 -2.29
CA PHE A 129 9.18 -11.49 -1.83
C PHE A 129 9.15 -12.93 -2.30
N ARG A 130 8.46 -13.77 -1.56
CA ARG A 130 8.27 -15.19 -1.90
C ARG A 130 6.80 -15.53 -1.70
N PRO A 131 6.28 -16.51 -2.45
CA PRO A 131 4.91 -16.97 -2.24
C PRO A 131 4.75 -17.56 -0.84
N VAL A 132 3.64 -17.24 -0.18
CA VAL A 132 3.30 -17.83 1.13
C VAL A 132 2.26 -18.92 0.94
N TYR A 133 1.18 -18.60 0.20
CA TYR A 133 0.10 -19.52 -0.14
C TYR A 133 -0.71 -18.88 -1.26
N GLU A 134 -1.65 -19.64 -1.81
CA GLU A 134 -2.56 -19.11 -2.83
C GLU A 134 -3.93 -18.89 -2.24
N THR A 135 -4.60 -17.85 -2.68
CA THR A 135 -6.01 -17.62 -2.36
C THR A 135 -6.86 -18.16 -3.51
N LEU A 136 -7.77 -19.05 -3.20
CA LEU A 136 -8.66 -19.68 -4.19
C LEU A 136 -10.09 -19.29 -3.90
N GLU A 137 -10.90 -19.20 -4.96
CA GLU A 137 -12.27 -18.69 -4.83
C GLU A 137 -13.22 -19.50 -5.69
N VAL A 138 -14.44 -19.65 -5.20
CA VAL A 138 -15.54 -20.14 -6.00
C VAL A 138 -16.73 -19.20 -5.79
N THR A 139 -17.39 -18.81 -6.89
CA THR A 139 -18.56 -17.95 -6.82
C THR A 139 -19.80 -18.80 -6.57
N LEU A 140 -20.64 -18.38 -5.63
CA LEU A 140 -21.86 -19.09 -5.25
C LEU A 140 -23.07 -18.61 -6.07
#